data_e6488531223be33c6aac4e9f91ee63ad
#
_entry.id   e6488531223be33c6aac4e9f91ee63ad
#
_cell.length_a   1.000
_cell.length_b   1.000
_cell.length_c   1.000
_cell.angle_alpha   90.00
_cell.angle_beta   90.00
_cell.angle_gamma   90.00
#
_symmetry.space_group_name_H-M   'P 1'
#
loop_
_entity.id
_entity.type
_entity.pdbx_description
1 polymer ?
#
loop_
_entity_poly.entity_id
_entity_poly.type
_entity_poly.pdbx_seq_one_letter_code
_entity_poly.pdbx_strand_id
1 'polypeptide(L)'
;MEVGDSRHFPQYNNTADRVLLDAPCSGGGTLHRRSDARWRQTPDQIRQLSQLQAELLEMVSHWVKPGGVLVYATCTLHPQENEWAIASFLSRHPTWRVEVPNIDLPVEPTKEGWLKIWPHRHQMDGFFIAKLRHLCSTTTAEKSK
;
A
#
# COMPACT_ATOMS: atom_id res chain seq x y z
N MET A 1 -9.00 15.02 -14.50
CA MET A 1 -7.90 14.02 -14.40
C MET A 1 -6.61 14.79 -14.56
N GLU A 2 -5.67 14.69 -13.64
CA GLU A 2 -4.33 15.24 -13.77
C GLU A 2 -3.35 14.13 -14.11
N VAL A 3 -2.37 14.45 -14.95
CA VAL A 3 -1.32 13.53 -15.38
C VAL A 3 -0.01 14.07 -14.84
N GLY A 4 0.73 13.24 -14.12
CA GLY A 4 2.02 13.61 -13.57
C GLY A 4 2.54 12.60 -12.56
N ASP A 5 3.69 12.90 -11.98
CA ASP A 5 4.28 12.10 -10.92
C ASP A 5 3.63 12.46 -9.59
N SER A 6 3.04 11.48 -8.91
CA SER A 6 2.33 11.66 -7.63
C SER A 6 3.22 12.29 -6.53
N ARG A 7 4.53 12.25 -6.69
CA ARG A 7 5.47 12.88 -5.76
C ARG A 7 5.47 14.42 -5.83
N HIS A 8 4.82 15.00 -6.84
CA HIS A 8 4.86 16.45 -7.13
C HIS A 8 3.50 17.15 -7.01
N PHE A 9 2.55 16.60 -6.24
CA PHE A 9 1.20 17.18 -6.08
C PHE A 9 0.91 17.60 -4.62
N PRO A 10 1.64 18.58 -4.04
CA PRO A 10 1.44 19.01 -2.66
C PRO A 10 0.07 19.67 -2.42
N GLN A 11 -0.61 20.14 -3.48
CA GLN A 11 -1.95 20.71 -3.39
C GLN A 11 -3.00 19.74 -2.87
N TYR A 12 -2.74 18.42 -2.90
CA TYR A 12 -3.63 17.40 -2.37
C TYR A 12 -3.43 17.08 -0.88
N ASN A 13 -2.45 17.70 -0.21
CA ASN A 13 -2.18 17.44 1.19
C ASN A 13 -3.43 17.70 2.06
N ASN A 14 -3.81 16.70 2.87
CA ASN A 14 -4.98 16.74 3.77
C ASN A 14 -6.30 17.05 3.04
N THR A 15 -6.48 16.62 1.79
CA THR A 15 -7.70 16.86 1.02
C THR A 15 -8.53 15.61 0.79
N ALA A 16 -7.91 14.42 0.83
CA ALA A 16 -8.55 13.18 0.46
C ALA A 16 -9.07 12.41 1.68
N ASP A 17 -10.29 11.95 1.62
CA ASP A 17 -10.86 11.01 2.61
C ASP A 17 -10.39 9.59 2.34
N ARG A 18 -10.11 9.26 1.07
CA ARG A 18 -9.64 7.95 0.62
C ARG A 18 -8.65 8.09 -0.53
N VAL A 19 -7.55 7.37 -0.45
CA VAL A 19 -6.53 7.28 -1.50
C VAL A 19 -6.30 5.82 -1.85
N LEU A 20 -6.23 5.51 -3.13
CA LEU A 20 -5.73 4.23 -3.65
C LEU A 20 -4.38 4.48 -4.31
N LEU A 21 -3.36 3.81 -3.81
CA LEU A 21 -2.04 3.71 -4.43
C LEU A 21 -1.90 2.33 -5.07
N ASP A 22 -2.22 2.24 -6.36
CA ASP A 22 -1.86 1.08 -7.19
C ASP A 22 -0.41 1.27 -7.63
N ALA A 23 0.52 0.73 -6.83
CA ALA A 23 1.93 1.06 -6.93
C ALA A 23 2.60 0.33 -8.11
N PRO A 24 3.48 1.02 -8.87
CA PRO A 24 4.31 0.35 -9.85
C PRO A 24 5.13 -0.74 -9.19
N CYS A 25 5.11 -1.96 -9.73
CA CYS A 25 5.72 -3.12 -9.11
C CYS A 25 6.31 -4.09 -10.13
N SER A 26 7.04 -5.11 -9.66
CA SER A 26 7.68 -6.12 -10.52
C SER A 26 6.69 -7.00 -11.29
N GLY A 27 5.41 -7.02 -10.90
CA GLY A 27 4.37 -7.76 -11.61
C GLY A 27 4.41 -9.27 -11.43
N GLY A 28 5.12 -9.77 -10.42
CA GLY A 28 5.31 -11.21 -10.19
C GLY A 28 4.02 -12.01 -9.94
N GLY A 29 2.92 -11.33 -9.61
CA GLY A 29 1.61 -11.95 -9.43
C GLY A 29 0.87 -12.27 -10.75
N THR A 30 1.33 -11.72 -11.88
CA THR A 30 0.66 -11.82 -13.20
C THR A 30 1.44 -12.67 -14.22
N LEU A 31 2.43 -13.44 -13.77
CA LEU A 31 3.37 -14.18 -14.64
C LEU A 31 2.70 -15.19 -15.57
N HIS A 32 1.53 -15.73 -15.21
CA HIS A 32 0.79 -16.66 -16.06
C HIS A 32 0.20 -15.97 -17.30
N ARG A 33 -0.05 -14.65 -17.25
CA ARG A 33 -0.52 -13.84 -18.38
C ARG A 33 0.59 -13.05 -19.06
N ARG A 34 1.70 -12.82 -18.34
CA ARG A 34 2.86 -12.05 -18.79
C ARG A 34 4.13 -12.85 -18.58
N SER A 35 4.27 -13.92 -19.32
CA SER A 35 5.41 -14.85 -19.19
C SER A 35 6.77 -14.18 -19.45
N ASP A 36 6.79 -13.11 -20.26
CA ASP A 36 7.99 -12.30 -20.52
C ASP A 36 8.47 -11.53 -19.28
N ALA A 37 7.59 -11.18 -18.37
CA ALA A 37 7.93 -10.49 -17.12
C ALA A 37 8.87 -11.32 -16.23
N ARG A 38 8.83 -12.65 -16.31
CA ARG A 38 9.72 -13.55 -15.57
C ARG A 38 11.20 -13.27 -15.87
N TRP A 39 11.53 -12.97 -17.12
CA TRP A 39 12.90 -12.76 -17.57
C TRP A 39 13.42 -11.34 -17.31
N ARG A 40 12.54 -10.43 -16.94
CA ARG A 40 12.88 -9.02 -16.66
C ARG A 40 13.10 -8.75 -15.18
N GLN A 41 12.70 -9.67 -14.29
CA GLN A 41 12.86 -9.46 -12.85
C GLN A 41 14.31 -9.71 -12.43
N THR A 42 14.98 -8.66 -11.99
CA THR A 42 16.29 -8.72 -11.39
C THR A 42 16.26 -8.20 -9.95
N PRO A 43 17.16 -8.61 -9.06
CA PRO A 43 17.24 -8.07 -7.71
C PRO A 43 17.40 -6.54 -7.67
N ASP A 44 18.09 -5.97 -8.65
CA ASP A 44 18.27 -4.51 -8.76
C ASP A 44 16.99 -3.79 -9.12
N GLN A 45 16.20 -4.33 -10.05
CA GLN A 45 14.88 -3.78 -10.38
C GLN A 45 13.92 -3.84 -9.21
N ILE A 46 13.91 -4.94 -8.45
CA ILE A 46 13.08 -5.06 -7.25
C ILE A 46 13.48 -4.01 -6.22
N ARG A 47 14.78 -3.78 -6.00
CA ARG A 47 15.24 -2.72 -5.09
C ARG A 47 14.81 -1.33 -5.54
N GLN A 48 14.96 -1.01 -6.84
CA GLN A 48 14.54 0.28 -7.38
C GLN A 48 13.03 0.50 -7.26
N LEU A 49 12.23 -0.53 -7.54
CA LEU A 49 10.78 -0.48 -7.38
C LEU A 49 10.37 -0.32 -5.92
N SER A 50 11.00 -1.07 -5.01
CA SER A 50 10.73 -0.93 -3.57
C SER A 50 11.04 0.48 -3.05
N GLN A 51 12.11 1.11 -3.54
CA GLN A 51 12.44 2.49 -3.20
C GLN A 51 11.38 3.46 -3.74
N LEU A 52 11.01 3.33 -5.02
CA LEU A 52 9.97 4.15 -5.63
C LEU A 52 8.63 3.99 -4.91
N GLN A 53 8.26 2.77 -4.55
CA GLN A 53 7.04 2.48 -3.79
C GLN A 53 7.05 3.15 -2.41
N ALA A 54 8.19 3.13 -1.71
CA ALA A 54 8.34 3.80 -0.44
C ALA A 54 8.18 5.33 -0.57
N GLU A 55 8.76 5.93 -1.60
CA GLU A 55 8.62 7.36 -1.90
C GLU A 55 7.16 7.73 -2.23
N LEU A 56 6.50 6.93 -3.08
CA LEU A 56 5.10 7.16 -3.44
C LEU A 56 4.18 7.02 -2.22
N LEU A 57 4.35 5.97 -1.43
CA LEU A 57 3.57 5.72 -0.22
C LEU A 57 3.72 6.88 0.78
N GLU A 58 4.95 7.38 0.97
CA GLU A 58 5.25 8.55 1.79
C GLU A 58 4.47 9.77 1.30
N MET A 59 4.59 10.10 0.03
CA MET A 59 3.98 11.31 -0.52
C MET A 59 2.45 11.26 -0.53
N VAL A 60 1.85 10.15 -0.97
CA VAL A 60 0.37 10.05 -1.01
C VAL A 60 -0.25 9.91 0.37
N SER A 61 0.52 9.50 1.38
CA SER A 61 0.03 9.48 2.77
C SER A 61 -0.31 10.88 3.28
N HIS A 62 0.42 11.90 2.83
CA HIS A 62 0.12 13.30 3.18
C HIS A 62 -1.19 13.80 2.57
N TRP A 63 -1.68 13.18 1.49
CA TRP A 63 -2.96 13.59 0.89
C TRP A 63 -4.15 13.20 1.76
N VAL A 64 -3.99 12.17 2.60
CA VAL A 64 -5.07 11.61 3.39
C VAL A 64 -5.32 12.44 4.64
N LYS A 65 -6.55 12.89 4.83
CA LYS A 65 -6.99 13.57 6.04
C LYS A 65 -6.83 12.68 7.29
N PRO A 66 -6.68 13.25 8.49
CA PRO A 66 -6.88 12.50 9.73
C PRO A 66 -8.25 11.81 9.73
N GLY A 67 -8.30 10.53 10.09
CA GLY A 67 -9.48 9.68 9.99
C GLY A 67 -9.71 9.06 8.60
N GLY A 68 -8.95 9.44 7.59
CA GLY A 68 -9.03 8.90 6.23
C GLY A 68 -8.37 7.54 6.06
N VAL A 69 -8.43 7.01 4.85
CA VAL A 69 -7.94 5.67 4.48
C VAL A 69 -7.01 5.77 3.28
N LEU A 70 -5.89 5.05 3.36
CA LEU A 70 -5.01 4.76 2.23
C LEU A 70 -5.03 3.26 1.96
N VAL A 71 -5.29 2.87 0.72
CA VAL A 71 -5.14 1.50 0.25
C VAL A 71 -3.89 1.43 -0.61
N TYR A 72 -2.96 0.60 -0.20
CA TYR A 72 -1.77 0.25 -0.97
C TYR A 72 -2.01 -1.09 -1.66
N ALA A 73 -1.78 -1.14 -2.97
CA ALA A 73 -1.97 -2.34 -3.76
C ALA A 73 -0.79 -2.56 -4.72
N THR A 74 -0.41 -3.82 -4.94
CA THR A 74 0.56 -4.25 -5.94
C THR A 74 0.12 -5.54 -6.60
N CYS A 75 0.49 -5.76 -7.86
CA CYS A 75 0.34 -7.04 -8.55
C CYS A 75 1.61 -7.90 -8.46
N THR A 76 2.32 -7.84 -7.34
CA THR A 76 3.46 -8.70 -7.00
C THR A 76 3.25 -9.38 -5.66
N LEU A 77 3.97 -10.49 -5.43
CA LEU A 77 3.97 -11.20 -4.15
C LEU A 77 5.32 -11.08 -3.44
N HIS A 78 6.21 -10.22 -3.93
CA HIS A 78 7.56 -10.07 -3.40
C HIS A 78 7.54 -9.29 -2.07
N PRO A 79 8.11 -9.83 -0.96
CA PRO A 79 8.01 -9.21 0.36
C PRO A 79 8.61 -7.80 0.45
N GLN A 80 9.70 -7.52 -0.29
CA GLN A 80 10.32 -6.18 -0.30
C GLN A 80 9.37 -5.10 -0.82
N GLU A 81 8.54 -5.46 -1.80
CA GLU A 81 7.58 -4.54 -2.42
C GLU A 81 6.27 -4.44 -1.63
N ASN A 82 6.05 -5.34 -0.67
CA ASN A 82 4.79 -5.52 0.05
C ASN A 82 4.97 -5.35 1.57
N GLU A 83 5.19 -6.45 2.28
CA GLU A 83 5.21 -6.49 3.74
C GLU A 83 6.27 -5.56 4.32
N TRP A 84 7.47 -5.53 3.72
CA TRP A 84 8.56 -4.69 4.22
C TRP A 84 8.32 -3.20 3.93
N ALA A 85 7.70 -2.86 2.79
CA ALA A 85 7.31 -1.50 2.47
C ALA A 85 6.32 -0.96 3.51
N ILE A 86 5.27 -1.74 3.81
CA ILE A 86 4.25 -1.36 4.79
C ILE A 86 4.83 -1.31 6.21
N ALA A 87 5.61 -2.31 6.62
CA ALA A 87 6.23 -2.32 7.95
C ALA A 87 7.18 -1.12 8.15
N SER A 88 7.99 -0.81 7.15
CA SER A 88 8.88 0.36 7.16
C SER A 88 8.10 1.67 7.23
N PHE A 89 7.00 1.81 6.49
CA PHE A 89 6.14 2.98 6.56
C PHE A 89 5.54 3.14 7.95
N LEU A 90 4.92 2.12 8.50
CA LEU A 90 4.27 2.16 9.82
C LEU A 90 5.24 2.45 10.95
N SER A 91 6.48 1.98 10.87
CA SER A 91 7.51 2.26 11.89
C SER A 91 7.88 3.74 11.98
N ARG A 92 7.74 4.49 10.88
CA ARG A 92 8.02 5.94 10.81
C ARG A 92 6.78 6.80 11.05
N HIS A 93 5.60 6.21 10.91
CA HIS A 93 4.32 6.93 10.98
C HIS A 93 3.39 6.36 12.06
N PRO A 94 3.61 6.70 13.34
CA PRO A 94 2.83 6.14 14.47
C PRO A 94 1.35 6.54 14.44
N THR A 95 0.97 7.54 13.64
CA THR A 95 -0.43 7.93 13.42
C THR A 95 -1.16 7.05 12.40
N TRP A 96 -0.49 6.04 11.85
CA TRP A 96 -1.07 5.11 10.89
C TRP A 96 -1.15 3.69 11.47
N ARG A 97 -2.19 2.97 11.10
CA ARG A 97 -2.33 1.54 11.45
C ARG A 97 -2.92 0.75 10.30
N VAL A 98 -2.64 -0.54 10.27
CA VAL A 98 -3.37 -1.47 9.39
C VAL A 98 -4.82 -1.59 9.88
N GLU A 99 -5.75 -1.54 8.96
CA GLU A 99 -7.16 -1.81 9.21
C GLU A 99 -7.58 -3.01 8.35
N VAL A 100 -8.08 -4.05 9.01
CA VAL A 100 -8.55 -5.25 8.31
C VAL A 100 -9.68 -4.87 7.36
N PRO A 101 -9.57 -5.19 6.05
CA PRO A 101 -10.66 -4.93 5.12
C PRO A 101 -11.90 -5.75 5.49
N ASN A 102 -13.05 -5.10 5.57
CA ASN A 102 -14.33 -5.79 5.65
C ASN A 102 -14.90 -5.89 4.24
N ILE A 103 -14.58 -6.97 3.54
CA ILE A 103 -14.99 -7.22 2.16
C ILE A 103 -15.42 -8.68 2.02
N ASP A 104 -16.43 -8.90 1.20
CA ASP A 104 -16.89 -10.23 0.84
C ASP A 104 -16.05 -10.76 -0.34
N LEU A 105 -14.83 -11.21 -0.03
CA LEU A 105 -13.93 -11.86 -0.96
C LEU A 105 -13.53 -13.22 -0.41
N PRO A 106 -13.29 -14.22 -1.27
CA PRO A 106 -12.81 -15.54 -0.86
C PRO A 106 -11.31 -15.53 -0.48
N VAL A 107 -10.88 -14.49 0.21
CA VAL A 107 -9.49 -14.28 0.63
C VAL A 107 -9.47 -13.83 2.08
N GLU A 108 -8.94 -14.67 2.95
CA GLU A 108 -8.79 -14.35 4.36
C GLU A 108 -7.64 -13.36 4.59
N PRO A 109 -7.82 -12.35 5.43
CA PRO A 109 -6.73 -11.46 5.83
C PRO A 109 -5.62 -12.23 6.56
N THR A 110 -4.38 -11.78 6.39
CA THR A 110 -3.26 -12.29 7.19
C THR A 110 -3.39 -11.87 8.66
N LYS A 111 -2.53 -12.40 9.53
CA LYS A 111 -2.49 -12.03 10.95
C LYS A 111 -2.23 -10.53 11.16
N GLU A 112 -1.50 -9.93 10.23
CA GLU A 112 -1.16 -8.50 10.24
C GLU A 112 -2.29 -7.64 9.66
N GLY A 113 -3.30 -8.24 9.02
CA GLY A 113 -4.50 -7.57 8.54
C GLY A 113 -4.48 -7.16 7.07
N TRP A 114 -3.46 -7.53 6.28
CA TRP A 114 -3.48 -7.32 4.83
C TRP A 114 -4.00 -8.53 4.07
N LEU A 115 -4.34 -8.35 2.79
CA LEU A 115 -4.77 -9.41 1.90
C LEU A 115 -3.61 -9.83 1.00
N LYS A 116 -3.43 -11.14 0.85
CA LYS A 116 -2.46 -11.72 -0.06
C LYS A 116 -3.15 -12.75 -0.95
N ILE A 117 -3.31 -12.38 -2.21
CA ILE A 117 -4.00 -13.20 -3.20
C ILE A 117 -2.97 -14.05 -3.92
N TRP A 118 -3.13 -15.38 -3.80
CA TRP A 118 -2.23 -16.35 -4.39
C TRP A 118 -2.89 -17.01 -5.62
N PRO A 119 -2.29 -16.96 -6.82
CA PRO A 119 -2.88 -17.52 -8.02
C PRO A 119 -3.30 -19.00 -7.88
N HIS A 120 -2.46 -19.80 -7.25
CA HIS A 120 -2.72 -21.24 -7.07
C HIS A 120 -3.81 -21.57 -6.05
N ARG A 121 -4.18 -20.63 -5.17
CA ARG A 121 -5.22 -20.81 -4.14
C ARG A 121 -6.55 -20.17 -4.53
N HIS A 122 -6.49 -19.01 -5.17
CA HIS A 122 -7.67 -18.17 -5.38
C HIS A 122 -8.10 -18.10 -6.85
N GLN A 123 -7.36 -18.74 -7.76
CA GLN A 123 -7.62 -18.75 -9.21
C GLN A 123 -7.74 -17.32 -9.81
N MET A 124 -7.01 -16.38 -9.24
CA MET A 124 -6.92 -14.98 -9.64
C MET A 124 -5.45 -14.57 -9.80
N ASP A 125 -5.20 -13.40 -10.39
CA ASP A 125 -3.88 -12.80 -10.37
C ASP A 125 -3.37 -12.62 -8.93
N GLY A 126 -2.06 -12.73 -8.76
CA GLY A 126 -1.44 -12.48 -7.46
C GLY A 126 -1.47 -11.00 -7.13
N PHE A 127 -2.00 -10.67 -5.96
CA PHE A 127 -2.06 -9.31 -5.45
C PHE A 127 -1.70 -9.25 -3.98
N PHE A 128 -1.16 -8.11 -3.58
CA PHE A 128 -1.04 -7.71 -2.19
C PHE A 128 -1.84 -6.43 -1.98
N ILE A 129 -2.64 -6.36 -0.90
CA ILE A 129 -3.45 -5.20 -0.56
C ILE A 129 -3.33 -4.94 0.93
N ALA A 130 -2.93 -3.72 1.29
CA ALA A 130 -2.92 -3.23 2.67
C ALA A 130 -3.83 -2.01 2.79
N LYS A 131 -4.83 -2.07 3.67
CA LYS A 131 -5.67 -0.94 4.03
C LYS A 131 -5.09 -0.27 5.27
N LEU A 132 -4.77 1.00 5.17
CA LEU A 132 -4.16 1.80 6.22
C LEU A 132 -5.13 2.90 6.66
N ARG A 133 -5.28 3.07 7.98
CA ARG A 133 -6.08 4.13 8.59
C ARG A 133 -5.18 5.21 9.14
N HIS A 134 -5.39 6.47 8.75
CA HIS A 134 -4.79 7.62 9.39
C HIS A 134 -5.58 7.94 10.66
N LEU A 135 -4.95 7.84 11.82
CA LEU A 135 -5.61 8.10 13.10
C LEU A 135 -5.86 9.60 13.27
N CYS A 136 -7.00 9.95 13.83
CA CYS A 136 -7.21 11.31 14.33
C CYS A 136 -6.31 11.51 15.54
N SER A 137 -5.62 12.65 15.61
CA SER A 137 -4.95 13.06 16.85
C SER A 137 -6.03 13.29 17.91
N THR A 138 -6.17 12.36 18.85
CA THR A 138 -6.94 12.61 20.08
C THR A 138 -6.14 13.60 20.88
N THR A 139 -6.51 14.87 20.80
CA THR A 139 -6.07 15.86 21.79
C THR A 139 -6.74 15.45 23.11
N THR A 140 -6.02 14.72 23.94
CA THR A 140 -6.40 14.52 25.32
C THR A 140 -6.23 15.87 26.01
N ALA A 141 -7.29 16.67 26.00
CA ALA A 141 -7.41 17.79 26.92
C ALA A 141 -7.61 17.17 28.31
N GLU A 142 -6.52 16.87 29.00
CA GLU A 142 -6.56 16.69 30.45
C GLU A 142 -7.01 18.03 31.05
N LYS A 143 -8.29 18.09 31.39
CA LYS A 143 -8.78 19.08 32.33
C LYS A 143 -8.20 18.74 33.69
N SER A 144 -7.10 19.36 34.02
CA SER A 144 -6.65 19.51 35.40
C SER A 144 -7.74 20.27 36.17
N LYS A 145 -8.31 19.64 37.16
CA LYS A 145 -9.00 20.28 38.29
C LYS A 145 -8.21 19.97 39.54
#